data_8e446c7958908a8684ffaefb40fdf9dd
#
_entry.id   8e446c7958908a8684ffaefb40fdf9dd
#
_cell.length_a   1.000
_cell.length_b   1.000
_cell.length_c   1.000
_cell.angle_alpha   90.00
_cell.angle_beta   90.00
_cell.angle_gamma   90.00
#
_symmetry.space_group_name_H-M   'P 1'
#
loop_
_entity.id
_entity.type
_entity.pdbx_description
1 polymer ?
#
loop_
_entity_poly.entity_id
_entity_poly.type
_entity_poly.pdbx_seq_one_letter_code
_entity_poly.pdbx_strand_id
1 'polypeptide(L)'
;MTRPIVIGIGGFTSEVGRTTLLCELLRAFPGSEAIKTTRGHYRSCGKDPHACCVSHLLGEEPQVRSGRRETYEPRKDTGRYWDAGAANVHWVIATDEQLGKGIQQAITRVNSPVVFVEGNSFAEFVNPDCMFMVRRADDTRIKKSAKKIVERATPIYVTNIYDELPEVISYLRRSFTEGHEVGKN
;
A
#
# COMPACT_ATOMS: atom_id res chain seq x y z
N MET A 1 -7.75 -21.90 -1.11
CA MET A 1 -8.13 -20.48 -1.15
C MET A 1 -7.36 -19.83 -2.29
N THR A 2 -8.02 -19.10 -3.17
CA THR A 2 -7.37 -18.29 -4.21
C THR A 2 -6.60 -17.16 -3.53
N ARG A 3 -5.44 -16.77 -4.08
CA ARG A 3 -4.70 -15.62 -3.56
C ARG A 3 -5.55 -14.34 -3.67
N PRO A 4 -5.39 -13.38 -2.76
CA PRO A 4 -6.08 -12.10 -2.89
C PRO A 4 -5.58 -11.34 -4.13
N ILE A 5 -6.44 -10.51 -4.71
CA ILE A 5 -6.07 -9.51 -5.71
C ILE A 5 -5.30 -8.41 -4.97
N VAL A 6 -4.07 -8.15 -5.37
CA VAL A 6 -3.18 -7.20 -4.74
C VAL A 6 -3.13 -5.91 -5.55
N ILE A 7 -3.62 -4.82 -4.99
CA ILE A 7 -3.61 -3.49 -5.60
C ILE A 7 -2.58 -2.61 -4.90
N GLY A 8 -1.55 -2.22 -5.63
CA GLY A 8 -0.52 -1.34 -5.10
C GLY A 8 -0.85 0.14 -5.26
N ILE A 9 -0.49 0.94 -4.25
CA ILE A 9 -0.62 2.40 -4.25
C ILE A 9 0.73 3.01 -3.91
N GLY A 10 1.45 3.42 -4.93
CA GLY A 10 2.74 4.07 -4.84
C GLY A 10 2.65 5.59 -5.02
N GLY A 11 3.78 6.26 -4.93
CA GLY A 11 3.84 7.69 -5.17
C GLY A 11 5.18 8.14 -5.70
N PHE A 12 5.15 9.13 -6.57
CA PHE A 12 6.36 9.72 -7.18
C PHE A 12 7.23 10.41 -6.14
N THR A 13 6.61 11.11 -5.19
CA THR A 13 7.28 11.75 -4.05
C THR A 13 6.56 11.40 -2.73
N SER A 14 6.96 12.02 -1.63
CA SER A 14 6.22 11.96 -0.37
C SER A 14 5.02 12.90 -0.41
N GLU A 15 4.01 12.63 0.44
CA GLU A 15 2.85 13.51 0.64
C GLU A 15 2.02 13.83 -0.61
N VAL A 16 2.02 12.91 -1.58
CA VAL A 16 1.27 13.07 -2.85
C VAL A 16 -0.19 12.60 -2.76
N GLY A 17 -0.68 12.16 -1.60
CA GLY A 17 -2.07 11.72 -1.43
C GLY A 17 -2.30 10.20 -1.50
N ARG A 18 -1.27 9.37 -1.43
CA ARG A 18 -1.41 7.88 -1.43
C ARG A 18 -2.42 7.37 -0.42
N THR A 19 -2.28 7.80 0.84
CA THR A 19 -3.17 7.40 1.93
C THR A 19 -4.59 7.87 1.69
N THR A 20 -4.77 9.05 1.08
CA THR A 20 -6.09 9.56 0.69
C THR A 20 -6.72 8.68 -0.38
N LEU A 21 -6.00 8.37 -1.46
CA LEU A 21 -6.49 7.46 -2.50
C LEU A 21 -6.86 6.09 -1.91
N LEU A 22 -5.99 5.52 -1.06
CA LEU A 22 -6.28 4.23 -0.43
C LEU A 22 -7.55 4.27 0.42
N CYS A 23 -7.75 5.33 1.20
CA CYS A 23 -8.98 5.49 1.99
C CYS A 23 -10.24 5.58 1.12
N GLU A 24 -10.19 6.29 0.00
CA GLU A 24 -11.32 6.36 -0.94
C GLU A 24 -11.60 5.00 -1.59
N LEU A 25 -10.55 4.24 -1.93
CA LEU A 25 -10.71 2.89 -2.46
C LEU A 25 -11.31 1.93 -1.42
N LEU A 26 -10.90 2.02 -0.15
CA LEU A 26 -11.52 1.23 0.93
C LEU A 26 -13.02 1.50 1.07
N ARG A 27 -13.44 2.78 0.94
CA ARG A 27 -14.87 3.15 0.94
C ARG A 27 -15.61 2.61 -0.28
N ALA A 28 -14.97 2.63 -1.45
CA ALA A 28 -15.58 2.17 -2.70
C ALA A 28 -15.65 0.64 -2.83
N PHE A 29 -14.81 -0.09 -2.09
CA PHE A 29 -14.70 -1.55 -2.10
C PHE A 29 -14.83 -2.13 -0.69
N PRO A 30 -16.03 -2.13 -0.10
CA PRO A 30 -16.27 -2.69 1.23
C PRO A 30 -15.82 -4.16 1.33
N GLY A 31 -15.28 -4.53 2.48
CA GLY A 31 -14.74 -5.87 2.68
C GLY A 31 -13.30 -6.07 2.25
N SER A 32 -12.66 -5.07 1.63
CA SER A 32 -11.24 -5.10 1.32
C SER A 32 -10.36 -4.82 2.55
N GLU A 33 -9.13 -5.31 2.51
CA GLU A 33 -8.13 -5.10 3.55
C GLU A 33 -7.03 -4.14 3.09
N ALA A 34 -6.24 -3.64 4.03
CA ALA A 34 -5.12 -2.75 3.73
C ALA A 34 -3.81 -3.24 4.35
N ILE A 35 -2.71 -3.07 3.61
CA ILE A 35 -1.34 -3.28 4.11
C ILE A 35 -0.59 -1.95 4.05
N LYS A 36 -0.05 -1.54 5.21
CA LYS A 36 0.89 -0.42 5.32
C LYS A 36 2.29 -0.94 5.48
N THR A 37 3.23 -0.45 4.67
CA THR A 37 4.65 -0.75 4.82
C THR A 37 5.40 0.42 5.41
N THR A 38 6.13 0.19 6.49
CA THR A 38 7.03 1.17 7.10
C THR A 38 8.43 0.58 7.16
N ARG A 39 9.36 1.23 6.45
CA ARG A 39 10.77 0.87 6.50
C ARG A 39 11.45 1.64 7.62
N GLY A 40 12.15 0.94 8.46
CA GLY A 40 12.96 1.50 9.53
C GLY A 40 14.44 1.16 9.39
N HIS A 41 15.27 1.91 10.10
CA HIS A 41 16.71 1.68 10.19
C HIS A 41 17.11 1.58 11.65
N TYR A 42 18.04 0.66 11.98
CA TYR A 42 18.54 0.48 13.35
C TYR A 42 19.32 1.70 13.88
N ARG A 43 19.88 2.51 12.95
CA ARG A 43 20.60 3.73 13.28
C ARG A 43 19.95 4.90 12.54
N SER A 44 20.05 6.09 13.10
CA SER A 44 19.59 7.28 12.40
C SER A 44 20.21 7.30 10.99
N CYS A 45 19.40 7.48 9.99
CA CYS A 45 19.85 7.59 8.60
C CYS A 45 20.57 8.92 8.31
N GLY A 46 21.07 9.61 9.33
CA GLY A 46 21.76 10.90 9.24
C GLY A 46 20.85 12.10 8.96
N LYS A 47 19.54 11.87 8.84
CA LYS A 47 18.59 12.94 8.51
C LYS A 47 17.92 13.58 9.71
N ASP A 48 17.79 12.90 10.79
CA ASP A 48 17.26 13.35 12.09
C ASP A 48 17.24 12.13 13.01
N PRO A 49 17.83 12.13 14.20
CA PRO A 49 17.72 11.02 15.13
C PRO A 49 16.28 10.73 15.54
N HIS A 50 15.34 11.67 15.34
CA HIS A 50 13.91 11.50 15.61
C HIS A 50 13.08 11.08 14.39
N ALA A 51 13.65 11.06 13.17
CA ALA A 51 12.91 10.78 11.94
C ALA A 51 12.57 9.30 11.74
N CYS A 52 13.23 8.38 12.43
CA CYS A 52 12.96 6.96 12.33
C CYS A 52 12.08 6.47 13.49
N CYS A 53 10.82 6.90 13.48
CA CYS A 53 9.85 6.65 14.56
C CYS A 53 9.58 5.18 14.85
N VAL A 54 10.05 4.26 14.01
CA VAL A 54 9.86 2.81 14.16
C VAL A 54 11.14 2.05 14.51
N SER A 55 12.29 2.72 14.69
CA SER A 55 13.57 2.03 14.98
C SER A 55 13.50 1.15 16.24
N HIS A 56 12.74 1.58 17.25
CA HIS A 56 12.54 0.83 18.49
C HIS A 56 11.64 -0.40 18.33
N LEU A 57 10.96 -0.54 17.18
CA LEU A 57 10.12 -1.69 16.85
C LEU A 57 10.84 -2.70 15.95
N LEU A 58 12.04 -2.38 15.48
CA LEU A 58 12.82 -3.29 14.64
C LEU A 58 13.44 -4.40 15.49
N GLY A 59 13.38 -5.63 14.98
CA GLY A 59 14.00 -6.82 15.54
C GLY A 59 14.78 -7.58 14.48
N GLU A 60 15.28 -8.77 14.81
CA GLU A 60 15.96 -9.66 13.87
C GLU A 60 15.05 -10.09 12.72
N GLU A 61 13.74 -10.08 12.94
CA GLU A 61 12.70 -10.45 12.00
C GLU A 61 11.76 -9.27 11.72
N PRO A 62 11.12 -9.23 10.54
CA PRO A 62 10.10 -8.23 10.26
C PRO A 62 8.92 -8.41 11.20
N GLN A 63 8.33 -7.31 11.65
CA GLN A 63 7.08 -7.35 12.42
C GLN A 63 5.89 -7.14 11.49
N VAL A 64 4.88 -7.99 11.63
CA VAL A 64 3.59 -7.82 10.97
C VAL A 64 2.51 -7.77 12.04
N ARG A 65 2.00 -6.58 12.31
CA ARG A 65 0.87 -6.35 13.21
C ARG A 65 -0.43 -6.38 12.42
N SER A 66 -1.46 -6.98 12.97
CA SER A 66 -2.75 -7.15 12.28
C SER A 66 -3.90 -6.93 13.23
N GLY A 67 -5.00 -6.40 12.70
CA GLY A 67 -6.21 -6.17 13.49
C GLY A 67 -6.23 -4.79 14.18
N ARG A 68 -7.44 -4.34 14.52
CA ARG A 68 -7.69 -2.99 15.03
C ARG A 68 -6.92 -2.69 16.32
N ARG A 69 -6.83 -3.67 17.22
CA ARG A 69 -6.15 -3.50 18.51
C ARG A 69 -4.66 -3.16 18.35
N GLU A 70 -4.00 -3.69 17.32
CA GLU A 70 -2.55 -3.54 17.14
C GLU A 70 -2.18 -2.46 16.11
N THR A 71 -3.12 -2.05 15.27
CA THR A 71 -2.82 -1.18 14.14
C THR A 71 -3.61 0.13 14.15
N TYR A 72 -4.62 0.28 15.01
CA TYR A 72 -5.36 1.54 15.07
C TYR A 72 -4.59 2.58 15.89
N GLU A 73 -4.21 3.65 15.22
CA GLU A 73 -3.65 4.85 15.85
C GLU A 73 -4.34 6.08 15.21
N PRO A 74 -5.04 6.92 16.00
CA PRO A 74 -5.75 8.09 15.48
C PRO A 74 -4.85 9.00 14.66
N ARG A 75 -5.32 9.44 13.52
CA ARG A 75 -4.61 10.33 12.58
C ARG A 75 -3.37 9.74 11.89
N LYS A 76 -2.95 8.52 12.22
CA LYS A 76 -1.94 7.78 11.46
C LYS A 76 -2.57 7.07 10.26
N ASP A 77 -1.76 6.69 9.28
CA ASP A 77 -2.26 6.05 8.06
C ASP A 77 -3.10 4.81 8.37
N THR A 78 -2.63 3.94 9.26
CA THR A 78 -3.36 2.72 9.65
C THR A 78 -4.70 3.01 10.33
N GLY A 79 -4.76 4.04 11.19
CA GLY A 79 -6.02 4.49 11.78
C GLY A 79 -7.00 5.02 10.73
N ARG A 80 -6.49 5.81 9.77
CA ARG A 80 -7.30 6.32 8.65
C ARG A 80 -7.88 5.20 7.78
N TYR A 81 -7.16 4.08 7.61
CA TYR A 81 -7.68 2.92 6.87
C TYR A 81 -8.86 2.29 7.60
N TRP A 82 -8.76 2.12 8.93
CA TRP A 82 -9.88 1.65 9.74
C TRP A 82 -11.08 2.58 9.67
N ASP A 83 -10.84 3.88 9.76
CA ASP A 83 -11.90 4.91 9.68
C ASP A 83 -12.53 4.98 8.27
N ALA A 84 -11.79 4.53 7.24
CA ALA A 84 -12.29 4.39 5.87
C ALA A 84 -13.03 3.07 5.61
N GLY A 85 -13.15 2.17 6.60
CA GLY A 85 -13.92 0.94 6.49
C GLY A 85 -13.14 -0.29 6.04
N ALA A 86 -11.82 -0.31 6.22
CA ALA A 86 -11.02 -1.53 5.98
C ALA A 86 -11.55 -2.70 6.81
N ALA A 87 -11.72 -3.87 6.19
CA ALA A 87 -12.11 -5.09 6.90
C ALA A 87 -11.01 -5.57 7.85
N ASN A 88 -9.75 -5.34 7.47
CA ASN A 88 -8.59 -5.54 8.33
C ASN A 88 -7.44 -4.64 7.86
N VAL A 89 -6.51 -4.36 8.77
CA VAL A 89 -5.29 -3.61 8.47
C VAL A 89 -4.09 -4.40 8.96
N HIS A 90 -3.09 -4.53 8.08
CA HIS A 90 -1.80 -5.13 8.39
C HIS A 90 -0.71 -4.06 8.32
N TRP A 91 0.10 -3.97 9.35
CA TRP A 91 1.22 -3.04 9.39
C TRP A 91 2.54 -3.81 9.40
N VAL A 92 3.28 -3.69 8.32
CA VAL A 92 4.61 -4.27 8.15
C VAL A 92 5.66 -3.26 8.59
N ILE A 93 6.49 -3.64 9.55
CA ILE A 93 7.62 -2.87 10.08
C ILE A 93 8.88 -3.71 9.81
N ALA A 94 9.78 -3.20 8.98
CA ALA A 94 10.91 -3.98 8.50
C ALA A 94 12.10 -3.10 8.11
N THR A 95 13.31 -3.65 8.13
CA THR A 95 14.45 -3.08 7.42
C THR A 95 14.32 -3.32 5.91
N ASP A 96 15.22 -2.76 5.12
CA ASP A 96 15.22 -2.99 3.66
C ASP A 96 15.42 -4.49 3.32
N GLU A 97 16.26 -5.19 4.06
CA GLU A 97 16.55 -6.62 3.89
C GLU A 97 15.37 -7.51 4.32
N GLN A 98 14.62 -7.09 5.30
CA GLN A 98 13.48 -7.83 5.87
C GLN A 98 12.17 -7.59 5.12
N LEU A 99 12.09 -6.53 4.32
CA LEU A 99 10.82 -6.08 3.74
C LEU A 99 10.14 -7.16 2.90
N GLY A 100 10.89 -7.89 2.08
CA GLY A 100 10.34 -8.97 1.27
C GLY A 100 9.64 -10.05 2.11
N LYS A 101 10.28 -10.51 3.19
CA LYS A 101 9.70 -11.48 4.13
C LYS A 101 8.47 -10.91 4.83
N GLY A 102 8.53 -9.67 5.29
CA GLY A 102 7.41 -9.03 5.97
C GLY A 102 6.18 -8.86 5.08
N ILE A 103 6.35 -8.48 3.83
CA ILE A 103 5.25 -8.37 2.85
C ILE A 103 4.63 -9.73 2.56
N GLN A 104 5.42 -10.77 2.33
CA GLN A 104 4.90 -12.12 2.13
C GLN A 104 4.06 -12.59 3.33
N GLN A 105 4.56 -12.38 4.55
CA GLN A 105 3.83 -12.69 5.77
C GLN A 105 2.51 -11.89 5.89
N ALA A 106 2.51 -10.62 5.51
CA ALA A 106 1.29 -9.82 5.55
C ALA A 106 0.24 -10.33 4.55
N ILE A 107 0.65 -10.64 3.32
CA ILE A 107 -0.25 -11.15 2.27
C ILE A 107 -0.86 -12.50 2.68
N THR A 108 -0.09 -13.39 3.33
CA THR A 108 -0.65 -14.68 3.80
C THR A 108 -1.68 -14.54 4.92
N ARG A 109 -1.73 -13.38 5.59
CA ARG A 109 -2.75 -13.06 6.62
C ARG A 109 -4.01 -12.41 6.08
N VAL A 110 -4.02 -12.03 4.80
CA VAL A 110 -5.19 -11.43 4.15
C VAL A 110 -6.26 -12.49 3.98
N ASN A 111 -7.47 -12.18 4.41
CA ASN A 111 -8.64 -13.07 4.28
C ASN A 111 -9.65 -12.56 3.26
N SER A 112 -9.54 -11.29 2.84
CA SER A 112 -10.42 -10.71 1.83
C SER A 112 -9.97 -11.06 0.40
N PRO A 113 -10.88 -11.02 -0.58
CA PRO A 113 -10.52 -11.23 -1.97
C PRO A 113 -9.65 -10.10 -2.56
N VAL A 114 -9.65 -8.91 -1.94
CA VAL A 114 -8.92 -7.73 -2.41
C VAL A 114 -8.14 -7.10 -1.27
N VAL A 115 -6.89 -6.76 -1.51
CA VAL A 115 -6.04 -6.03 -0.57
C VAL A 115 -5.34 -4.84 -1.24
N PHE A 116 -5.42 -3.68 -0.60
CA PHE A 116 -4.71 -2.48 -1.01
C PHE A 116 -3.39 -2.36 -0.24
N VAL A 117 -2.28 -2.17 -0.94
CA VAL A 117 -0.93 -2.08 -0.35
C VAL A 117 -0.35 -0.70 -0.58
N GLU A 118 -0.13 0.07 0.49
CA GLU A 118 0.53 1.38 0.38
C GLU A 118 2.04 1.27 0.49
N GLY A 119 2.73 1.73 -0.53
CA GLY A 119 4.17 1.85 -0.61
C GLY A 119 4.70 1.64 -2.02
N ASN A 120 5.97 1.97 -2.26
CA ASN A 120 6.62 1.66 -3.53
C ASN A 120 7.37 0.32 -3.43
N SER A 121 8.15 0.17 -2.37
CA SER A 121 9.18 -0.87 -2.29
C SER A 121 8.62 -2.29 -2.18
N PHE A 122 7.36 -2.48 -1.77
CA PHE A 122 6.77 -3.81 -1.73
C PHE A 122 6.72 -4.46 -3.12
N ALA A 123 6.54 -3.66 -4.17
CA ALA A 123 6.46 -4.15 -5.55
C ALA A 123 7.82 -4.67 -6.10
N GLU A 124 8.90 -4.54 -5.34
CA GLU A 124 10.16 -5.24 -5.64
C GLU A 124 10.09 -6.73 -5.27
N PHE A 125 9.17 -7.13 -4.38
CA PHE A 125 9.06 -8.49 -3.83
C PHE A 125 7.76 -9.20 -4.18
N VAL A 126 6.75 -8.46 -4.58
CA VAL A 126 5.42 -8.98 -4.96
C VAL A 126 4.99 -8.28 -6.24
N ASN A 127 4.54 -9.04 -7.22
CA ASN A 127 3.90 -8.47 -8.40
C ASN A 127 2.44 -8.16 -8.06
N PRO A 128 2.05 -6.88 -7.94
CA PRO A 128 0.66 -6.50 -7.77
C PRO A 128 -0.13 -6.78 -9.06
N ASP A 129 -1.40 -7.11 -8.93
CA ASP A 129 -2.31 -7.28 -10.09
C ASP A 129 -2.58 -5.93 -10.78
N CYS A 130 -2.51 -4.85 -9.99
CA CYS A 130 -2.56 -3.48 -10.48
C CYS A 130 -1.70 -2.57 -9.58
N MET A 131 -1.05 -1.57 -10.16
CA MET A 131 -0.23 -0.59 -9.44
C MET A 131 -0.59 0.82 -9.83
N PHE A 132 -1.14 1.59 -8.90
CA PHE A 132 -1.38 3.03 -9.07
C PHE A 132 -0.21 3.84 -8.55
N MET A 133 0.27 4.78 -9.34
CA MET A 133 1.33 5.71 -8.97
C MET A 133 0.77 7.13 -8.86
N VAL A 134 0.71 7.63 -7.64
CA VAL A 134 0.17 8.96 -7.33
C VAL A 134 1.25 10.03 -7.52
N ARG A 135 0.91 11.09 -8.24
CA ARG A 135 1.76 12.25 -8.49
C ARG A 135 0.96 13.55 -8.33
N ARG A 136 1.58 14.60 -7.86
CA ARG A 136 1.02 15.95 -7.94
C ARG A 136 1.30 16.53 -9.34
N ALA A 137 0.35 17.25 -9.90
CA ALA A 137 0.49 17.84 -11.24
C ALA A 137 1.62 18.88 -11.30
N ASP A 138 1.87 19.59 -10.20
CA ASP A 138 2.87 20.63 -10.04
C ASP A 138 4.27 20.12 -9.64
N ASP A 139 4.44 18.80 -9.40
CA ASP A 139 5.71 18.21 -8.94
C ASP A 139 6.28 17.22 -9.97
N THR A 140 7.38 17.60 -10.59
CA THR A 140 8.08 16.78 -11.60
C THR A 140 9.11 15.84 -10.99
N ARG A 141 9.37 15.91 -9.69
CA ARG A 141 10.37 15.08 -9.00
C ARG A 141 9.93 13.64 -8.96
N ILE A 142 10.89 12.74 -9.07
CA ILE A 142 10.67 11.29 -8.98
C ILE A 142 11.71 10.70 -8.04
N LYS A 143 11.28 10.17 -6.91
CA LYS A 143 12.18 9.49 -5.96
C LYS A 143 12.69 8.15 -6.54
N LYS A 144 13.88 7.72 -6.09
CA LYS A 144 14.55 6.52 -6.58
C LYS A 144 13.65 5.27 -6.55
N SER A 145 12.89 5.08 -5.47
CA SER A 145 11.96 3.95 -5.34
C SER A 145 10.76 4.03 -6.31
N ALA A 146 10.38 5.22 -6.77
CA ALA A 146 9.33 5.37 -7.75
C ALA A 146 9.80 5.05 -9.16
N LYS A 147 11.04 5.43 -9.53
CA LYS A 147 11.60 5.15 -10.87
C LYS A 147 11.54 3.68 -11.22
N LYS A 148 11.90 2.79 -10.29
CA LYS A 148 11.86 1.34 -10.50
C LYS A 148 10.45 0.78 -10.74
N ILE A 149 9.43 1.45 -10.21
CA ILE A 149 8.05 0.97 -10.26
C ILE A 149 7.31 1.52 -11.46
N VAL A 150 7.59 2.78 -11.85
CA VAL A 150 6.93 3.45 -12.99
C VAL A 150 7.06 2.63 -14.28
N GLU A 151 8.18 1.96 -14.48
CA GLU A 151 8.43 1.10 -15.66
C GLU A 151 7.50 -0.15 -15.66
N ARG A 152 6.93 -0.52 -14.52
CA ARG A 152 6.06 -1.69 -14.33
C ARG A 152 4.62 -1.32 -13.99
N ALA A 153 4.37 -0.06 -13.63
CA ALA A 153 3.07 0.40 -13.17
C ALA A 153 2.10 0.60 -14.34
N THR A 154 0.90 0.08 -14.19
CA THR A 154 -0.22 0.33 -15.09
C THR A 154 -1.50 0.35 -14.27
N PRO A 155 -2.31 1.38 -14.34
CA PRO A 155 -2.07 2.70 -14.92
C PRO A 155 -1.31 3.66 -13.97
N ILE A 156 -0.76 4.73 -14.53
CA ILE A 156 -0.16 5.84 -13.78
C ILE A 156 -1.21 6.94 -13.68
N TYR A 157 -1.49 7.38 -12.45
CA TYR A 157 -2.38 8.51 -12.22
C TYR A 157 -1.58 9.76 -11.87
N VAL A 158 -1.79 10.81 -12.63
CA VAL A 158 -1.35 12.17 -12.31
C VAL A 158 -2.51 12.81 -11.59
N THR A 159 -2.36 13.13 -10.31
CA THR A 159 -3.54 13.44 -9.53
C THR A 159 -3.81 14.91 -9.35
N ASN A 160 -4.96 15.29 -9.80
CA ASN A 160 -5.97 15.71 -8.80
C ASN A 160 -6.81 14.48 -8.38
N ILE A 161 -6.53 13.89 -7.22
CA ILE A 161 -7.16 12.62 -6.76
C ILE A 161 -8.68 12.67 -6.88
N TYR A 162 -9.27 13.83 -6.63
CA TYR A 162 -10.72 13.99 -6.59
C TYR A 162 -11.33 13.94 -7.99
N ASP A 163 -10.63 14.42 -9.01
CA ASP A 163 -11.14 14.45 -10.39
C ASP A 163 -11.01 13.07 -11.06
N GLU A 164 -9.93 12.33 -10.74
CA GLU A 164 -9.62 11.04 -11.38
C GLU A 164 -10.16 9.81 -10.61
N LEU A 165 -10.64 9.99 -9.39
CA LEU A 165 -11.11 8.90 -8.54
C LEU A 165 -12.27 8.07 -9.15
N PRO A 166 -13.28 8.66 -9.82
CA PRO A 166 -14.34 7.88 -10.46
C PRO A 166 -13.83 6.93 -11.53
N GLU A 167 -12.84 7.36 -12.33
CA GLU A 167 -12.20 6.55 -13.38
C GLU A 167 -11.40 5.40 -12.76
N VAL A 168 -10.65 5.66 -11.68
CA VAL A 168 -9.90 4.63 -10.93
C VAL A 168 -10.85 3.55 -10.41
N ILE A 169 -11.93 3.95 -9.75
CA ILE A 169 -12.94 3.02 -9.22
C ILE A 169 -13.59 2.22 -10.35
N SER A 170 -13.97 2.88 -11.44
CA SER A 170 -14.59 2.23 -12.60
C SER A 170 -13.64 1.23 -13.27
N TYR A 171 -12.35 1.57 -13.39
CA TYR A 171 -11.33 0.67 -13.89
C TYR A 171 -11.20 -0.58 -13.02
N LEU A 172 -11.07 -0.42 -11.71
CA LEU A 172 -10.94 -1.56 -10.78
C LEU A 172 -12.17 -2.45 -10.78
N ARG A 173 -13.38 -1.88 -10.84
CA ARG A 173 -14.62 -2.67 -10.92
C ARG A 173 -14.66 -3.55 -12.15
N ARG A 174 -14.29 -3.03 -13.33
CA ARG A 174 -14.20 -3.83 -14.56
C ARG A 174 -13.15 -4.93 -14.42
N SER A 175 -11.95 -4.60 -13.96
CA SER A 175 -10.85 -5.56 -13.80
C SER A 175 -11.20 -6.72 -12.87
N PHE A 176 -11.99 -6.46 -11.81
CA PHE A 176 -12.44 -7.53 -10.90
C PHE A 176 -13.51 -8.42 -11.54
N THR A 177 -14.37 -7.87 -12.39
CA THR A 177 -15.42 -8.62 -13.10
C THR A 177 -14.80 -9.52 -14.17
N GLU A 178 -13.90 -8.98 -14.99
CA GLU A 178 -13.23 -9.71 -16.07
C GLU A 178 -12.29 -10.81 -15.55
N GLY A 179 -11.59 -10.56 -14.42
CA GLY A 179 -10.70 -11.55 -13.77
C GLY A 179 -11.45 -12.76 -13.19
N HIS A 180 -12.76 -12.67 -12.95
CA HIS A 180 -13.58 -13.81 -12.51
C HIS A 180 -14.00 -14.73 -13.65
N GLU A 181 -13.99 -14.26 -14.89
CA GLU A 181 -14.35 -15.09 -16.06
C GLU A 181 -13.18 -15.93 -16.58
N VAL A 182 -11.93 -15.51 -16.37
CA VAL A 182 -10.73 -16.23 -16.86
C VAL A 182 -10.44 -17.51 -16.04
N GLY A 183 -11.05 -17.70 -14.88
CA GLY A 183 -10.86 -18.87 -14.01
C GLY A 183 -11.89 -20.01 -14.20
N LYS A 184 -12.74 -19.94 -15.20
CA LYS A 184 -13.83 -20.92 -15.44
C LYS A 184 -13.68 -21.75 -16.73
N ASN A 185 -12.48 -21.84 -17.28
CA ASN A 185 -12.19 -22.81 -18.36
C ASN A 185 -11.20 -23.86 -17.89
#